data_445dfc33f5ac115eca22e5e61bed9248
#
_entry.id   445dfc33f5ac115eca22e5e61bed9248
#
_cell.length_a   1.000
_cell.length_b   1.000
_cell.length_c   1.000
_cell.angle_alpha   90.00
_cell.angle_beta   90.00
_cell.angle_gamma   90.00
#
_symmetry.space_group_name_H-M   'P 1'
#
loop_
_entity.id
_entity.type
_entity.pdbx_description
1 polymer ?
#
loop_
_entity_poly.entity_id
_entity_poly.type
_entity_poly.pdbx_seq_one_letter_code
_entity_poly.pdbx_strand_id
1 'polypeptide(L)'
;EWAKVPGVEVHSSLSKPTDQVDAHIGYINDLLPGLGLDWKNTSAIICASARRIKAVARDLMQLGMKPSDIYTALETNMHCGIGKCGHCKVGSHYMCVDGPVFTYEEMLQLPPEF
;
A
#
# COMPACT_ATOMS: atom_id res chain seq x y z
N GLU A 1 -8.39 -15.09 -12.74
CA GLU A 1 -7.38 -16.16 -12.59
C GLU A 1 -6.91 -16.31 -11.15
N TRP A 2 -6.56 -15.22 -10.43
CA TRP A 2 -6.07 -15.25 -9.05
C TRP A 2 -7.06 -15.90 -8.07
N ALA A 3 -8.36 -15.64 -8.21
CA ALA A 3 -9.40 -16.23 -7.36
C ALA A 3 -9.50 -17.77 -7.44
N LYS A 4 -8.82 -18.39 -8.40
CA LYS A 4 -8.75 -19.85 -8.56
C LYS A 4 -7.54 -20.49 -7.87
N VAL A 5 -6.64 -19.69 -7.34
CA VAL A 5 -5.43 -20.17 -6.68
C VAL A 5 -5.78 -20.59 -5.24
N PRO A 6 -5.46 -21.83 -4.82
CA PRO A 6 -5.70 -22.26 -3.45
C PRO A 6 -4.99 -21.35 -2.44
N GLY A 7 -5.71 -20.96 -1.39
CA GLY A 7 -5.18 -20.06 -0.35
C GLY A 7 -5.14 -18.57 -0.74
N VAL A 8 -5.72 -18.19 -1.88
CA VAL A 8 -5.84 -16.80 -2.31
C VAL A 8 -7.30 -16.39 -2.32
N GLU A 9 -7.63 -15.32 -1.60
CA GLU A 9 -8.91 -14.63 -1.65
C GLU A 9 -8.74 -13.31 -2.39
N VAL A 10 -9.68 -12.99 -3.28
CA VAL A 10 -9.67 -11.77 -4.08
C VAL A 10 -10.90 -10.94 -3.76
N HIS A 11 -10.68 -9.74 -3.28
CA HIS A 11 -11.72 -8.76 -3.01
C HIS A 11 -11.54 -7.55 -3.92
N SER A 12 -12.63 -7.04 -4.47
CA SER A 12 -12.62 -5.89 -5.38
C SER A 12 -13.49 -4.78 -4.83
N SER A 13 -13.04 -3.54 -5.01
CA SER A 13 -13.83 -2.34 -4.71
C SER A 13 -13.84 -1.39 -5.90
N LEU A 14 -14.97 -0.75 -6.13
CA LEU A 14 -15.18 0.22 -7.20
C LEU A 14 -15.73 1.53 -6.63
N SER A 15 -15.27 2.66 -7.16
CA SER A 15 -15.79 3.98 -6.77
C SER A 15 -17.19 4.25 -7.30
N LYS A 16 -17.62 3.53 -8.35
CA LYS A 16 -18.95 3.63 -8.96
C LYS A 16 -19.46 2.25 -9.33
N PRO A 17 -20.77 1.99 -9.20
CA PRO A 17 -21.34 0.71 -9.61
C PRO A 17 -21.17 0.48 -11.12
N THR A 18 -21.01 -0.78 -11.48
CA THR A 18 -20.99 -1.26 -12.87
C THR A 18 -21.68 -2.63 -12.95
N ASP A 19 -22.32 -2.90 -14.05
CA ASP A 19 -23.00 -4.20 -14.31
C ASP A 19 -22.02 -5.32 -14.68
N GLN A 20 -20.74 -5.00 -14.85
CA GLN A 20 -19.73 -5.94 -15.36
C GLN A 20 -18.98 -6.69 -14.26
N VAL A 21 -18.93 -6.17 -13.04
CA VAL A 21 -18.15 -6.74 -11.93
C VAL A 21 -18.95 -6.66 -10.64
N ASP A 22 -19.09 -7.80 -9.97
CA ASP A 22 -19.61 -7.85 -8.61
C ASP A 22 -18.48 -7.44 -7.66
N ALA A 23 -18.54 -6.22 -7.16
CA ALA A 23 -17.52 -5.63 -6.30
C ALA A 23 -18.15 -4.72 -5.25
N HIS A 24 -17.46 -4.55 -4.13
CA HIS A 24 -17.81 -3.54 -3.13
C HIS A 24 -17.79 -2.14 -3.73
N ILE A 25 -18.85 -1.36 -3.50
CA ILE A 25 -18.89 0.05 -3.91
C ILE A 25 -18.40 0.90 -2.75
N GLY A 26 -17.26 1.53 -2.94
CA GLY A 26 -16.62 2.34 -1.91
C GLY A 26 -15.09 2.23 -1.93
N TYR A 27 -14.48 2.58 -0.82
CA TYR A 27 -13.03 2.47 -0.66
C TYR A 27 -12.63 1.06 -0.24
N ILE A 28 -11.43 0.63 -0.64
CA ILE A 28 -10.87 -0.67 -0.25
C ILE A 28 -10.77 -0.81 1.28
N ASN A 29 -10.56 0.30 1.98
CA ASN A 29 -10.50 0.35 3.44
C ASN A 29 -11.77 -0.17 4.12
N ASP A 30 -12.93 0.04 3.49
CA ASP A 30 -14.22 -0.39 4.02
C ASP A 30 -14.35 -1.91 4.11
N LEU A 31 -13.57 -2.63 3.31
CA LEU A 31 -13.52 -4.09 3.30
C LEU A 31 -12.66 -4.68 4.44
N LEU A 32 -11.67 -3.94 4.92
CA LEU A 32 -10.66 -4.46 5.85
C LEU A 32 -11.27 -5.08 7.12
N PRO A 33 -12.18 -4.44 7.85
CA PRO A 33 -12.74 -5.00 9.07
C PRO A 33 -13.52 -6.31 8.85
N GLY A 34 -14.12 -6.46 7.66
CA GLY A 34 -14.93 -7.62 7.29
C GLY A 34 -14.13 -8.86 6.89
N LEU A 35 -12.81 -8.76 6.71
CA LEU A 35 -11.97 -9.88 6.28
C LEU A 35 -11.75 -10.93 7.37
N GLY A 36 -11.98 -10.61 8.64
CA GLY A 36 -11.86 -11.55 9.76
C GLY A 36 -10.45 -12.09 9.98
N LEU A 37 -9.42 -11.31 9.64
CA LEU A 37 -8.02 -11.70 9.76
C LEU A 37 -7.49 -11.46 11.18
N ASP A 38 -6.53 -12.29 11.58
CA ASP A 38 -5.71 -12.01 12.76
C ASP A 38 -4.63 -10.98 12.41
N TRP A 39 -4.96 -9.71 12.61
CA TRP A 39 -4.12 -8.58 12.23
C TRP A 39 -2.75 -8.55 12.91
N LYS A 40 -2.60 -9.20 14.07
CA LYS A 40 -1.31 -9.30 14.78
C LYS A 40 -0.35 -10.27 14.12
N ASN A 41 -0.89 -11.26 13.40
CA ASN A 41 -0.12 -12.27 12.67
C ASN A 41 -0.22 -12.11 11.15
N THR A 42 -0.58 -10.91 10.69
CA THR A 42 -0.74 -10.58 9.27
C THR A 42 0.30 -9.54 8.88
N SER A 43 0.88 -9.69 7.70
CA SER A 43 1.67 -8.65 7.03
C SER A 43 0.90 -8.09 5.85
N ALA A 44 1.00 -6.79 5.62
CA ALA A 44 0.35 -6.12 4.50
C ALA A 44 1.37 -5.55 3.52
N ILE A 45 1.05 -5.60 2.23
CA ILE A 45 1.80 -4.91 1.18
C ILE A 45 0.83 -3.96 0.49
N ILE A 46 1.15 -2.67 0.49
CA ILE A 46 0.32 -1.61 -0.09
C ILE A 46 1.05 -0.97 -1.26
N CYS A 47 0.49 -1.09 -2.45
CA CYS A 47 0.97 -0.41 -3.65
C CYS A 47 -0.10 0.62 -4.08
N ALA A 48 0.16 1.90 -3.84
CA ALA A 48 -0.77 2.99 -4.13
C ALA A 48 -0.07 4.35 -4.06
N SER A 49 -0.80 5.45 -4.33
CA SER A 49 -0.28 6.79 -4.05
C SER A 49 -0.02 7.00 -2.55
N ALA A 50 0.95 7.83 -2.20
CA ALA A 50 1.36 8.09 -0.81
C ALA A 50 0.18 8.45 0.10
N ARG A 51 -0.78 9.25 -0.39
CA ARG A 51 -2.01 9.59 0.35
C ARG A 51 -2.84 8.35 0.70
N ARG A 52 -3.01 7.43 -0.26
CA ARG A 52 -3.77 6.19 -0.05
C ARG A 52 -3.04 5.24 0.87
N ILE A 53 -1.73 5.12 0.71
CA ILE A 53 -0.90 4.32 1.62
C ILE A 53 -1.10 4.78 3.06
N LYS A 54 -1.01 6.09 3.33
CA LYS A 54 -1.21 6.65 4.67
C LYS A 54 -2.61 6.36 5.23
N ALA A 55 -3.64 6.43 4.41
CA ALA A 55 -5.01 6.13 4.82
C ALA A 55 -5.18 4.65 5.17
N VAL A 56 -4.79 3.75 4.28
CA VAL A 56 -4.90 2.30 4.49
C VAL A 56 -4.05 1.83 5.68
N ALA A 57 -2.81 2.31 5.78
CA ALA A 57 -1.91 1.96 6.88
C ALA A 57 -2.47 2.40 8.24
N ARG A 58 -3.08 3.59 8.32
CA ARG A 58 -3.75 4.06 9.53
C ARG A 58 -4.88 3.12 9.95
N ASP A 59 -5.71 2.70 9.00
CA ASP A 59 -6.83 1.80 9.29
C ASP A 59 -6.33 0.41 9.71
N LEU A 60 -5.27 -0.11 9.06
CA LEU A 60 -4.62 -1.36 9.46
C LEU A 60 -4.04 -1.29 10.88
N MET A 61 -3.43 -0.17 11.24
CA MET A 61 -2.92 0.03 12.60
C MET A 61 -4.06 0.09 13.64
N GLN A 62 -5.20 0.67 13.30
CA GLN A 62 -6.39 0.65 14.16
C GLN A 62 -6.94 -0.77 14.35
N LEU A 63 -6.77 -1.65 13.36
CA LEU A 63 -7.15 -3.06 13.44
C LEU A 63 -6.13 -3.92 14.22
N GLY A 64 -4.97 -3.38 14.59
CA GLY A 64 -3.98 -4.01 15.44
C GLY A 64 -2.66 -4.38 14.78
N MET A 65 -2.43 -3.97 13.52
CA MET A 65 -1.14 -4.17 12.84
C MET A 65 -0.07 -3.19 13.37
N LYS A 66 1.16 -3.66 13.38
CA LYS A 66 2.32 -2.80 13.65
C LYS A 66 2.79 -2.11 12.36
N PRO A 67 3.29 -0.87 12.41
CA PRO A 67 3.82 -0.19 11.23
C PRO A 67 5.01 -0.92 10.59
N SER A 68 5.76 -1.72 11.34
CA SER A 68 6.84 -2.57 10.83
C SER A 68 6.35 -3.78 10.01
N ASP A 69 5.09 -4.19 10.14
CA ASP A 69 4.49 -5.29 9.39
C ASP A 69 3.70 -4.81 8.15
N ILE A 70 3.68 -3.51 7.93
CA ILE A 70 3.05 -2.88 6.77
C ILE A 70 4.14 -2.43 5.80
N TYR A 71 4.21 -3.07 4.64
CA TYR A 71 5.14 -2.73 3.57
C TYR A 71 4.45 -1.83 2.55
N THR A 72 5.16 -0.83 2.07
CA THR A 72 4.64 0.16 1.13
C THR A 72 5.52 0.24 -0.09
N ALA A 73 4.92 0.20 -1.27
CA ALA A 73 5.61 0.47 -2.52
C ALA A 73 5.31 1.90 -2.96
N LEU A 74 6.33 2.76 -2.92
CA LEU A 74 6.22 4.18 -3.26
C LEU A 74 6.51 4.40 -4.75
N GLU A 75 5.58 5.05 -5.42
CA GLU A 75 5.76 5.46 -6.82
C GLU A 75 6.33 6.87 -6.89
N THR A 76 7.41 7.02 -7.67
CA THR A 76 8.04 8.30 -7.98
C THR A 76 8.42 8.37 -9.46
N ASN A 77 8.59 9.58 -9.98
CA ASN A 77 9.07 9.76 -11.35
C ASN A 77 10.54 9.37 -11.44
N MET A 78 10.81 8.15 -11.89
CA MET A 78 12.17 7.67 -12.13
C MET A 78 12.57 7.94 -13.59
N HIS A 79 13.81 8.45 -13.78
CA HIS A 79 14.38 8.67 -15.10
C HIS A 79 15.58 7.77 -15.34
N CYS A 80 16.67 7.94 -14.58
CA CYS A 80 17.90 7.16 -14.82
C CYS A 80 17.89 5.76 -14.21
N GLY A 81 17.19 5.54 -13.09
CA GLY A 81 17.14 4.25 -12.38
C GLY A 81 18.43 3.86 -11.62
N ILE A 82 19.44 4.73 -11.57
CA ILE A 82 20.78 4.45 -11.03
C ILE A 82 21.28 5.51 -10.04
N GLY A 83 20.38 6.30 -9.46
CA GLY A 83 20.71 7.29 -8.42
C GLY A 83 21.44 8.54 -8.90
N LYS A 84 21.45 8.87 -10.21
CA LYS A 84 22.22 10.00 -10.74
C LYS A 84 21.39 11.26 -10.99
N CYS A 85 20.19 11.15 -11.58
CA CYS A 85 19.45 12.32 -12.04
C CYS A 85 18.68 13.07 -10.93
N GLY A 86 18.44 12.44 -9.79
CA GLY A 86 17.73 13.05 -8.66
C GLY A 86 16.20 13.13 -8.79
N HIS A 87 15.59 12.73 -9.91
CA HIS A 87 14.15 12.83 -10.13
C HIS A 87 13.31 12.02 -9.13
N CYS A 88 13.83 10.88 -8.69
CA CYS A 88 13.16 10.01 -7.73
C CYS A 88 13.58 10.27 -6.27
N LYS A 89 14.22 11.39 -5.98
CA LYS A 89 14.70 11.70 -4.65
C LYS A 89 13.55 12.10 -3.72
N VAL A 90 13.51 11.48 -2.55
CA VAL A 90 12.58 11.79 -1.46
C VAL A 90 13.39 11.97 -0.19
N GLY A 91 13.48 13.18 0.32
CA GLY A 91 14.40 13.50 1.41
C GLY A 91 15.85 13.17 1.07
N SER A 92 16.48 12.29 1.82
CA SER A 92 17.83 11.78 1.58
C SER A 92 17.90 10.51 0.73
N HIS A 93 16.75 9.93 0.37
CA HIS A 93 16.67 8.64 -0.33
C HIS A 93 16.41 8.80 -1.82
N TYR A 94 17.01 7.94 -2.62
CA TYR A 94 16.71 7.76 -4.03
C TYR A 94 15.86 6.50 -4.22
N MET A 95 14.61 6.65 -4.63
CA MET A 95 13.67 5.51 -4.74
C MET A 95 14.15 4.41 -5.69
N CYS A 96 14.98 4.75 -6.68
CA CYS A 96 15.54 3.79 -7.62
C CYS A 96 16.70 2.95 -7.04
N VAL A 97 17.32 3.39 -5.95
CA VAL A 97 18.48 2.72 -5.32
C VAL A 97 18.13 2.23 -3.93
N ASP A 98 17.49 3.06 -3.10
CA ASP A 98 17.21 2.79 -1.70
C ASP A 98 15.85 2.10 -1.49
N GLY A 99 14.91 2.30 -2.42
CA GLY A 99 13.57 1.76 -2.38
C GLY A 99 13.23 1.10 -3.70
N PRO A 100 11.97 0.98 -4.13
CA PRO A 100 10.79 1.75 -3.72
C PRO A 100 10.00 1.16 -2.55
N VAL A 101 10.42 0.03 -2.00
CA VAL A 101 9.69 -0.64 -0.92
C VAL A 101 10.27 -0.26 0.43
N PHE A 102 9.40 0.24 1.31
CA PHE A 102 9.71 0.60 2.70
C PHE A 102 8.64 0.04 3.62
N THR A 103 8.99 -0.23 4.88
CA THR A 103 7.98 -0.39 5.92
C THR A 103 7.26 0.93 6.15
N TYR A 104 6.05 0.89 6.66
CA TYR A 104 5.33 2.12 7.00
C TYR A 104 6.05 2.91 8.11
N GLU A 105 6.75 2.20 9.01
CA GLU A 105 7.61 2.81 10.03
C GLU A 105 8.73 3.65 9.40
N GLU A 106 9.42 3.13 8.38
CA GLU A 106 10.43 3.86 7.64
C GLU A 106 9.83 5.00 6.82
N MET A 107 8.66 4.78 6.20
CA MET A 107 7.94 5.82 5.46
C MET A 107 7.58 7.03 6.32
N LEU A 108 7.28 6.84 7.60
CA LEU A 108 6.98 7.93 8.53
C LEU A 108 8.19 8.84 8.81
N GLN A 109 9.40 8.38 8.52
CA GLN A 109 10.65 9.16 8.64
C GLN A 109 10.97 9.98 7.38
N LEU A 110 10.25 9.74 6.28
CA LEU A 110 10.37 10.53 5.06
C LEU A 110 9.75 11.93 5.24
N PRO A 111 10.11 12.89 4.37
CA PRO A 111 9.52 14.23 4.44
C PRO A 111 7.99 14.22 4.43
N PRO A 112 7.34 15.17 5.13
CA PRO A 112 5.87 15.17 5.32
C PRO A 112 5.07 15.33 4.02
N GLU A 113 5.66 15.88 2.97
CA GLU A 113 5.06 15.97 1.63
C GLU A 113 4.90 14.60 0.95
N PHE A 114 5.51 13.60 1.48
CA PHE A 114 5.44 12.21 1.04
C PHE A 114 4.63 11.35 2.04
#